data_fdd4d05c27b578d67b894746d6d6ca2f
#
_entry.id   fdd4d05c27b578d67b894746d6d6ca2f
#
_cell.length_a   1.000
_cell.length_b   1.000
_cell.length_c   1.000
_cell.angle_alpha   90.00
_cell.angle_beta   90.00
_cell.angle_gamma   90.00
#
_symmetry.space_group_name_H-M   'P 1'
#
loop_
_entity.id
_entity.type
_entity.pdbx_description
1 polymer ?
#
loop_
_entity_poly.entity_id
_entity_poly.type
_entity_poly.pdbx_seq_one_letter_code
_entity_poly.pdbx_strand_id
1 'polypeptide(L)'
;MNPTPPFYCIAHAPFNWKMPDFMTMVGSGDYVPETGLAMSQLLSPEEALSNRYLGEYVALFEIRRRLIAEQAEGFVGFCHYRRFALTDPIGVLHQFNYHAHPDMLAKVRPEHFYGDGQTPIVPISVTWAGSVLQQYEACVTGRDLLMFFGDAIDCGVITNLEAANFLSGKAFIPAPTVAFIPVQWFVEIIHDLELVASRYYRHHYVYREGYADRSIAFCCERLQAFLLAKRIAAWGQDKVIQRPLVLLGDTYPNL
;
A
#
# COMPACT_ATOMS: atom_id res chain seq x y z
N MET A 1 -21.30 7.36 20.04
CA MET A 1 -20.78 6.61 18.88
C MET A 1 -19.32 7.00 18.72
N ASN A 2 -18.41 6.06 18.62
CA ASN A 2 -17.03 6.40 18.28
C ASN A 2 -17.01 7.02 16.88
N PRO A 3 -16.20 8.05 16.63
CA PRO A 3 -16.07 8.60 15.29
C PRO A 3 -15.60 7.53 14.31
N THR A 4 -16.14 7.54 13.10
CA THR A 4 -15.68 6.64 12.03
C THR A 4 -14.18 6.88 11.78
N PRO A 5 -13.34 5.85 11.78
CA PRO A 5 -11.91 6.02 11.53
C PRO A 5 -11.67 6.63 10.15
N PRO A 6 -10.64 7.48 9.97
CA PRO A 6 -10.28 7.99 8.66
C PRO A 6 -9.96 6.84 7.72
N PHE A 7 -10.52 6.87 6.50
CA PHE A 7 -10.32 5.85 5.49
C PHE A 7 -10.06 6.49 4.12
N TYR A 8 -8.93 6.20 3.52
CA TYR A 8 -8.47 6.80 2.28
C TYR A 8 -8.54 5.80 1.12
N CYS A 9 -9.12 6.22 0.00
CA CYS A 9 -9.13 5.44 -1.24
C CYS A 9 -8.26 6.10 -2.29
N ILE A 10 -7.14 5.48 -2.66
CA ILE A 10 -6.20 6.01 -3.64
C ILE A 10 -6.62 5.59 -5.05
N ALA A 11 -6.73 6.57 -5.96
CA ALA A 11 -7.02 6.36 -7.37
C ALA A 11 -6.04 7.17 -8.24
N HIS A 12 -5.66 6.61 -9.38
CA HIS A 12 -4.77 7.25 -10.35
C HIS A 12 -5.44 7.44 -11.73
N ALA A 13 -6.71 7.02 -11.85
CA ALA A 13 -7.51 7.13 -13.05
C ALA A 13 -9.00 7.22 -12.70
N PRO A 14 -9.82 7.81 -13.56
CA PRO A 14 -11.28 7.78 -13.40
C PRO A 14 -11.82 6.36 -13.43
N PHE A 15 -12.92 6.15 -12.73
CA PHE A 15 -13.67 4.89 -12.69
C PHE A 15 -15.17 5.19 -12.59
N ASN A 16 -16.03 4.22 -12.91
CA ASN A 16 -17.47 4.41 -13.08
C ASN A 16 -18.34 3.76 -12.00
N TRP A 17 -17.74 3.30 -10.90
CA TRP A 17 -18.49 2.76 -9.77
C TRP A 17 -18.44 3.68 -8.55
N LYS A 18 -19.48 3.57 -7.71
CA LYS A 18 -19.57 4.38 -6.50
C LYS A 18 -18.73 3.76 -5.38
N MET A 19 -17.88 4.58 -4.79
CA MET A 19 -17.17 4.24 -3.55
C MET A 19 -18.06 4.52 -2.33
N PRO A 20 -17.85 3.81 -1.20
CA PRO A 20 -18.53 4.12 0.06
C PRO A 20 -18.30 5.57 0.51
N ASP A 21 -19.38 6.23 0.94
CA ASP A 21 -19.39 7.67 1.26
C ASP A 21 -18.49 8.06 2.45
N PHE A 22 -18.11 7.08 3.30
CA PHE A 22 -17.19 7.33 4.43
C PHE A 22 -15.71 7.44 4.01
N MET A 23 -15.37 7.11 2.76
CA MET A 23 -14.00 7.14 2.27
C MET A 23 -13.65 8.52 1.74
N THR A 24 -12.46 9.00 2.08
CA THR A 24 -11.84 10.16 1.44
C THR A 24 -11.13 9.71 0.18
N MET A 25 -11.58 10.19 -0.97
CA MET A 25 -10.92 9.93 -2.24
C MET A 25 -9.59 10.68 -2.32
N VAL A 26 -8.54 10.00 -2.81
CA VAL A 26 -7.21 10.58 -2.97
C VAL A 26 -6.75 10.35 -4.41
N GLY A 27 -6.68 11.42 -5.17
CA GLY A 27 -6.18 11.39 -6.54
C GLY A 27 -4.65 11.44 -6.58
N SER A 28 -4.03 10.43 -7.19
CA SER A 28 -2.59 10.33 -7.40
C SER A 28 -2.24 10.67 -8.85
N GLY A 29 -1.08 11.26 -9.09
CA GLY A 29 -0.72 11.80 -10.41
C GLY A 29 -1.64 12.95 -10.82
N ASP A 30 -2.08 12.91 -12.06
CA ASP A 30 -2.94 13.96 -12.63
C ASP A 30 -4.44 13.75 -12.35
N TYR A 31 -4.80 12.64 -11.69
CA TYR A 31 -6.21 12.38 -11.38
C TYR A 31 -6.73 13.28 -10.26
N VAL A 32 -7.78 14.02 -10.56
CA VAL A 32 -8.51 14.89 -9.63
C VAL A 32 -9.87 14.27 -9.35
N PRO A 33 -10.14 13.76 -8.14
CA PRO A 33 -11.46 13.25 -7.78
C PRO A 33 -12.48 14.41 -7.66
N GLU A 34 -13.76 14.11 -7.86
CA GLU A 34 -14.84 15.12 -7.68
C GLU A 34 -14.88 15.67 -6.26
N THR A 35 -14.60 14.83 -5.29
CA THR A 35 -14.50 15.19 -3.87
C THR A 35 -13.28 14.51 -3.23
N GLY A 36 -12.61 15.16 -2.29
CA GLY A 36 -11.46 14.60 -1.58
C GLY A 36 -10.16 15.35 -1.83
N LEU A 37 -9.05 14.64 -1.92
CA LEU A 37 -7.71 15.19 -2.03
C LEU A 37 -7.13 14.94 -3.42
N ALA A 38 -6.69 15.97 -4.11
CA ALA A 38 -5.96 15.83 -5.37
C ALA A 38 -4.48 16.18 -5.15
N MET A 39 -3.58 15.19 -5.28
CA MET A 39 -2.14 15.40 -5.04
C MET A 39 -1.55 16.45 -5.96
N SER A 40 -2.00 16.52 -7.22
CA SER A 40 -1.59 17.56 -8.18
C SER A 40 -1.92 18.99 -7.75
N GLN A 41 -2.86 19.18 -6.82
CA GLN A 41 -3.25 20.48 -6.28
C GLN A 41 -2.64 20.80 -4.92
N LEU A 42 -2.18 19.78 -4.19
CA LEU A 42 -1.67 19.91 -2.83
C LEU A 42 -0.16 19.98 -2.77
N LEU A 43 0.52 19.32 -3.71
CA LEU A 43 1.97 19.21 -3.75
C LEU A 43 2.56 20.35 -4.60
N SER A 44 3.80 20.71 -4.29
CA SER A 44 4.60 21.54 -5.18
C SER A 44 4.80 20.85 -6.54
N PRO A 45 5.05 21.59 -7.64
CA PRO A 45 5.33 20.99 -8.94
C PRO A 45 6.48 19.97 -8.92
N GLU A 46 7.50 20.18 -8.10
CA GLU A 46 8.64 19.28 -7.93
C GLU A 46 8.22 17.97 -7.24
N GLU A 47 7.47 18.05 -6.14
CA GLU A 47 6.92 16.88 -5.46
C GLU A 47 5.94 16.10 -6.35
N ALA A 48 5.08 16.79 -7.12
CA ALA A 48 4.15 16.16 -8.04
C ALA A 48 4.87 15.36 -9.14
N LEU A 49 6.01 15.85 -9.65
CA LEU A 49 6.84 15.14 -10.60
C LEU A 49 7.39 13.81 -10.05
N SER A 50 7.53 13.67 -8.73
CA SER A 50 8.00 12.45 -8.10
C SER A 50 7.01 11.28 -8.23
N ASN A 51 5.74 11.55 -8.53
CA ASN A 51 4.72 10.53 -8.74
C ASN A 51 5.10 9.51 -9.84
N ARG A 52 5.89 9.91 -10.85
CA ARG A 52 6.31 9.02 -11.93
C ARG A 52 7.14 7.82 -11.42
N TYR A 53 7.98 8.01 -10.39
CA TYR A 53 8.84 6.97 -9.83
C TYR A 53 8.40 6.46 -8.45
N LEU A 54 7.66 7.26 -7.67
CA LEU A 54 7.09 6.90 -6.37
C LEU A 54 5.65 6.37 -6.47
N GLY A 55 4.92 6.67 -7.56
CA GLY A 55 3.53 6.26 -7.70
C GLY A 55 2.67 6.75 -6.53
N GLU A 56 1.88 5.84 -5.96
CA GLU A 56 0.97 6.13 -4.85
C GLU A 56 1.66 6.59 -3.55
N TYR A 57 2.95 6.31 -3.38
CA TYR A 57 3.68 6.69 -2.16
C TYR A 57 3.76 8.19 -1.96
N VAL A 58 3.69 8.98 -3.03
CA VAL A 58 3.58 10.44 -2.93
C VAL A 58 2.34 10.85 -2.12
N ALA A 59 1.20 10.18 -2.38
CA ALA A 59 -0.03 10.42 -1.63
C ALA A 59 0.09 9.94 -0.17
N LEU A 60 0.74 8.81 0.07
CA LEU A 60 0.95 8.28 1.42
C LEU A 60 1.85 9.19 2.27
N PHE A 61 2.90 9.77 1.68
CA PHE A 61 3.76 10.74 2.37
C PHE A 61 2.97 11.98 2.78
N GLU A 62 2.10 12.50 1.91
CA GLU A 62 1.26 13.65 2.23
C GLU A 62 0.19 13.30 3.28
N ILE A 63 -0.48 12.15 3.18
CA ILE A 63 -1.44 11.70 4.19
C ILE A 63 -0.75 11.54 5.56
N ARG A 64 0.47 11.01 5.59
CA ARG A 64 1.26 10.95 6.83
C ARG A 64 1.47 12.33 7.46
N ARG A 65 1.86 13.34 6.66
CA ARG A 65 2.05 14.73 7.14
C ARG A 65 0.75 15.27 7.75
N ARG A 66 -0.39 15.01 7.13
CA ARG A 66 -1.72 15.43 7.62
C ARG A 66 -2.09 14.75 8.92
N LEU A 67 -1.97 13.44 9.01
CA LEU A 67 -2.28 12.69 10.23
C LEU A 67 -1.41 13.16 11.42
N ILE A 68 -0.15 13.52 11.18
CA ILE A 68 0.72 14.10 12.22
C ILE A 68 0.24 15.50 12.60
N ALA A 69 -0.07 16.37 11.64
CA ALA A 69 -0.55 17.73 11.90
C ALA A 69 -1.89 17.76 12.64
N GLU A 70 -2.75 16.79 12.36
CA GLU A 70 -4.06 16.60 13.01
C GLU A 70 -3.96 15.86 14.36
N GLN A 71 -2.76 15.42 14.75
CA GLN A 71 -2.53 14.57 15.93
C GLN A 71 -3.47 13.36 15.97
N ALA A 72 -3.66 12.73 14.79
CA ALA A 72 -4.58 11.62 14.64
C ALA A 72 -4.14 10.41 15.48
N GLU A 73 -5.11 9.81 16.16
CA GLU A 73 -4.91 8.62 17.00
C GLU A 73 -5.82 7.48 16.55
N GLY A 74 -5.66 6.31 17.15
CA GLY A 74 -6.45 5.13 16.83
C GLY A 74 -6.01 4.45 15.55
N PHE A 75 -6.93 4.26 14.60
CA PHE A 75 -6.72 3.50 13.38
C PHE A 75 -6.99 4.33 12.14
N VAL A 76 -6.36 3.95 11.03
CA VAL A 76 -6.55 4.51 9.70
C VAL A 76 -6.65 3.40 8.66
N GLY A 77 -7.53 3.57 7.68
CA GLY A 77 -7.73 2.63 6.60
C GLY A 77 -7.25 3.16 5.25
N PHE A 78 -6.78 2.25 4.42
CA PHE A 78 -6.36 2.52 3.05
C PHE A 78 -6.86 1.44 2.11
N CYS A 79 -7.32 1.85 0.95
CA CYS A 79 -7.57 0.97 -0.17
C CYS A 79 -7.19 1.65 -1.48
N HIS A 80 -7.15 0.86 -2.56
CA HIS A 80 -7.17 1.42 -3.90
C HIS A 80 -8.57 1.31 -4.47
N TYR A 81 -8.88 2.12 -5.46
CA TYR A 81 -10.20 2.11 -6.09
C TYR A 81 -10.63 0.73 -6.65
N ARG A 82 -9.69 -0.20 -6.84
CA ARG A 82 -9.92 -1.57 -7.31
C ARG A 82 -9.39 -2.67 -6.39
N ARG A 83 -8.87 -2.35 -5.20
CA ARG A 83 -8.24 -3.32 -4.30
C ARG A 83 -8.64 -3.05 -2.86
N PHE A 84 -9.15 -4.08 -2.18
CA PHE A 84 -9.66 -3.96 -0.81
C PHE A 84 -9.21 -5.13 0.04
N ALA A 85 -8.94 -4.86 1.32
CA ALA A 85 -8.89 -5.87 2.37
C ALA A 85 -10.17 -5.77 3.18
N LEU A 86 -11.03 -6.78 3.10
CA LEU A 86 -12.33 -6.81 3.77
C LEU A 86 -12.35 -7.91 4.82
N THR A 87 -13.00 -7.68 5.97
CA THR A 87 -13.22 -8.73 6.98
C THR A 87 -14.03 -9.90 6.43
N ASP A 88 -14.95 -9.61 5.51
CA ASP A 88 -15.75 -10.59 4.76
C ASP A 88 -15.59 -10.30 3.26
N PRO A 89 -14.67 -11.00 2.57
CA PRO A 89 -14.40 -10.77 1.16
C PRO A 89 -15.59 -11.09 0.27
N ILE A 90 -15.79 -10.29 -0.78
CA ILE A 90 -16.84 -10.46 -1.80
C ILE A 90 -16.28 -11.02 -3.09
N GLY A 91 -17.13 -11.64 -3.91
CA GLY A 91 -16.75 -12.17 -5.23
C GLY A 91 -16.35 -13.63 -5.19
N VAL A 92 -15.57 -14.05 -6.17
CA VAL A 92 -15.11 -15.43 -6.37
C VAL A 92 -13.62 -15.53 -6.10
N LEU A 93 -13.23 -16.45 -5.21
CA LEU A 93 -11.84 -16.72 -4.93
C LEU A 93 -11.17 -17.40 -6.14
N HIS A 94 -10.14 -16.75 -6.67
CA HIS A 94 -9.28 -17.31 -7.71
C HIS A 94 -7.82 -17.16 -7.29
N GLN A 95 -7.09 -18.27 -7.22
CA GLN A 95 -5.75 -18.36 -6.65
C GLN A 95 -5.72 -17.82 -5.21
N PHE A 96 -5.16 -16.62 -5.00
CA PHE A 96 -5.00 -16.01 -3.67
C PHE A 96 -5.76 -14.67 -3.52
N ASN A 97 -6.62 -14.31 -4.49
CA ASN A 97 -7.44 -13.10 -4.45
C ASN A 97 -8.92 -13.41 -4.76
N TYR A 98 -9.82 -12.61 -4.21
CA TYR A 98 -11.20 -12.57 -4.66
C TYR A 98 -11.34 -11.63 -5.85
N HIS A 99 -12.08 -12.03 -6.85
CA HIS A 99 -12.47 -11.19 -7.99
C HIS A 99 -13.94 -10.86 -7.88
N ALA A 100 -14.29 -9.59 -7.94
CA ALA A 100 -15.64 -9.11 -7.76
C ALA A 100 -16.01 -8.08 -8.84
N HIS A 101 -17.27 -8.12 -9.30
CA HIS A 101 -17.82 -7.05 -10.13
C HIS A 101 -18.03 -5.79 -9.26
N PRO A 102 -17.80 -4.58 -9.79
CA PRO A 102 -17.96 -3.35 -9.05
C PRO A 102 -19.33 -3.16 -8.35
N ASP A 103 -20.42 -3.65 -8.96
CA ASP A 103 -21.78 -3.58 -8.38
C ASP A 103 -21.90 -4.30 -7.03
N MET A 104 -21.01 -5.26 -6.75
CA MET A 104 -20.99 -5.95 -5.47
C MET A 104 -20.54 -5.03 -4.34
N LEU A 105 -19.75 -3.99 -4.65
CA LEU A 105 -19.26 -3.04 -3.66
C LEU A 105 -20.42 -2.27 -2.99
N ALA A 106 -21.52 -2.02 -3.70
CA ALA A 106 -22.70 -1.36 -3.16
C ALA A 106 -23.36 -2.14 -2.01
N LYS A 107 -23.07 -3.43 -1.87
CA LYS A 107 -23.60 -4.31 -0.81
C LYS A 107 -22.65 -4.41 0.40
N VAL A 108 -21.43 -3.87 0.27
CA VAL A 108 -20.42 -3.93 1.33
C VAL A 108 -20.68 -2.84 2.34
N ARG A 109 -20.87 -3.25 3.59
CA ARG A 109 -21.11 -2.30 4.70
C ARG A 109 -19.77 -1.74 5.20
N PRO A 110 -19.77 -0.56 5.81
CA PRO A 110 -18.56 0.05 6.37
C PRO A 110 -17.78 -0.87 7.30
N GLU A 111 -18.46 -1.67 8.12
CA GLU A 111 -17.84 -2.60 9.08
C GLU A 111 -16.98 -3.68 8.40
N HIS A 112 -17.22 -3.98 7.11
CA HIS A 112 -16.37 -4.91 6.37
C HIS A 112 -15.00 -4.32 6.07
N PHE A 113 -14.83 -2.99 6.10
CA PHE A 113 -13.56 -2.31 5.85
C PHE A 113 -12.74 -2.05 7.11
N TYR A 114 -13.38 -1.81 8.25
CA TYR A 114 -12.68 -1.47 9.49
C TYR A 114 -13.04 -2.37 10.70
N GLY A 115 -13.89 -3.40 10.50
CA GLY A 115 -14.25 -4.35 11.56
C GLY A 115 -14.85 -3.66 12.78
N ASP A 116 -14.30 -3.94 13.94
CA ASP A 116 -14.62 -3.32 15.23
C ASP A 116 -13.94 -1.94 15.44
N GLY A 117 -13.13 -1.49 14.48
CA GLY A 117 -12.37 -0.24 14.56
C GLY A 117 -11.11 -0.30 15.43
N GLN A 118 -10.76 -1.47 15.98
CA GLN A 118 -9.65 -1.66 16.91
C GLN A 118 -8.72 -2.83 16.52
N THR A 119 -9.15 -3.67 15.58
CA THR A 119 -8.40 -4.84 15.12
C THR A 119 -7.78 -4.55 13.75
N PRO A 120 -6.46 -4.69 13.58
CA PRO A 120 -5.82 -4.50 12.28
C PRO A 120 -6.37 -5.47 11.24
N ILE A 121 -6.60 -4.98 10.00
CA ILE A 121 -7.04 -5.77 8.86
C ILE A 121 -6.02 -5.57 7.74
N VAL A 122 -5.41 -6.65 7.28
CA VAL A 122 -4.33 -6.61 6.28
C VAL A 122 -4.49 -7.74 5.24
N PRO A 123 -3.88 -7.61 4.05
CA PRO A 123 -3.83 -8.73 3.12
C PRO A 123 -3.07 -9.92 3.70
N ILE A 124 -3.44 -11.13 3.29
CA ILE A 124 -2.66 -12.33 3.64
C ILE A 124 -1.28 -12.28 2.98
N SER A 125 -0.30 -12.89 3.65
CA SER A 125 0.99 -13.17 3.02
C SER A 125 0.83 -14.25 1.94
N VAL A 126 1.42 -14.03 0.78
CA VAL A 126 1.38 -14.96 -0.36
C VAL A 126 2.76 -15.56 -0.56
N THR A 127 2.81 -16.89 -0.72
CA THR A 127 4.04 -17.62 -1.06
C THR A 127 4.20 -17.73 -2.56
N TRP A 128 5.34 -17.31 -3.06
CA TRP A 128 5.70 -17.31 -4.48
C TRP A 128 6.62 -18.49 -4.84
N ALA A 129 6.70 -18.84 -6.10
CA ALA A 129 7.59 -19.91 -6.58
C ALA A 129 9.08 -19.59 -6.35
N GLY A 130 9.46 -18.33 -6.58
CA GLY A 130 10.82 -17.81 -6.36
C GLY A 130 10.93 -16.98 -5.09
N SER A 131 12.15 -16.51 -4.80
CA SER A 131 12.40 -15.57 -3.71
C SER A 131 11.79 -14.19 -4.01
N VAL A 132 11.67 -13.34 -2.99
CA VAL A 132 11.21 -11.94 -3.13
C VAL A 132 12.07 -11.21 -4.17
N LEU A 133 13.39 -11.40 -4.14
CA LEU A 133 14.28 -10.83 -5.14
C LEU A 133 13.97 -11.36 -6.55
N GLN A 134 13.82 -12.67 -6.73
CA GLN A 134 13.50 -13.26 -8.04
C GLN A 134 12.14 -12.81 -8.56
N GLN A 135 11.14 -12.67 -7.68
CA GLN A 135 9.82 -12.16 -8.05
C GLN A 135 9.91 -10.69 -8.50
N TYR A 136 10.74 -9.89 -7.86
CA TYR A 136 10.99 -8.50 -8.26
C TYR A 136 11.71 -8.44 -9.62
N GLU A 137 12.75 -9.25 -9.84
CA GLU A 137 13.52 -9.33 -11.09
C GLU A 137 12.69 -9.75 -12.30
N ALA A 138 11.57 -10.46 -12.08
CA ALA A 138 10.65 -10.79 -13.16
C ALA A 138 9.93 -9.56 -13.75
N CYS A 139 9.90 -8.44 -13.04
CA CYS A 139 9.20 -7.21 -13.44
C CYS A 139 10.14 -6.04 -13.74
N VAL A 140 11.25 -5.93 -12.98
CA VAL A 140 12.21 -4.83 -13.02
C VAL A 140 13.62 -5.35 -12.69
N THR A 141 14.59 -4.45 -12.62
CA THR A 141 15.98 -4.78 -12.33
C THR A 141 16.22 -5.08 -10.84
N GLY A 142 16.69 -6.28 -10.51
CA GLY A 142 17.04 -6.69 -9.14
C GLY A 142 18.06 -5.78 -8.45
N ARG A 143 18.95 -5.14 -9.25
CA ARG A 143 19.87 -4.11 -8.76
C ARG A 143 19.13 -3.04 -7.92
N ASP A 144 17.99 -2.57 -8.37
CA ASP A 144 17.28 -1.49 -7.70
C ASP A 144 16.79 -1.92 -6.32
N LEU A 145 16.26 -3.14 -6.20
CA LEU A 145 15.82 -3.67 -4.92
C LEU A 145 16.99 -3.88 -3.96
N LEU A 146 18.12 -4.43 -4.45
CA LEU A 146 19.31 -4.63 -3.63
C LEU A 146 19.89 -3.31 -3.10
N MET A 147 19.99 -2.29 -3.96
CA MET A 147 20.49 -0.98 -3.58
C MET A 147 19.52 -0.28 -2.61
N PHE A 148 18.21 -0.40 -2.84
CA PHE A 148 17.19 0.17 -1.95
C PHE A 148 17.23 -0.45 -0.56
N PHE A 149 17.40 -1.77 -0.46
CA PHE A 149 17.57 -2.46 0.82
C PHE A 149 18.92 -2.13 1.47
N GLY A 150 19.97 -1.89 0.69
CA GLY A 150 21.24 -1.34 1.16
C GLY A 150 21.04 0.04 1.82
N ASP A 151 20.32 0.94 1.17
CA ASP A 151 19.97 2.25 1.74
C ASP A 151 19.11 2.12 3.00
N ALA A 152 18.20 1.14 3.07
CA ALA A 152 17.40 0.87 4.26
C ALA A 152 18.27 0.42 5.45
N ILE A 153 19.31 -0.36 5.20
CA ILE A 153 20.31 -0.74 6.21
C ILE A 153 21.12 0.48 6.66
N ASP A 154 21.62 1.26 5.72
CA ASP A 154 22.39 2.47 6.00
C ASP A 154 21.61 3.53 6.79
N CYS A 155 20.29 3.61 6.55
CA CYS A 155 19.37 4.45 7.32
C CYS A 155 19.01 3.86 8.70
N GLY A 156 19.44 2.65 9.02
CA GLY A 156 19.11 1.97 10.28
C GLY A 156 17.66 1.46 10.38
N VAL A 157 16.93 1.42 9.27
CA VAL A 157 15.54 0.95 9.21
C VAL A 157 15.44 -0.56 9.38
N ILE A 158 16.40 -1.29 8.80
CA ILE A 158 16.51 -2.74 8.88
C ILE A 158 17.97 -3.16 9.09
N THR A 159 18.19 -4.37 9.57
CA THR A 159 19.52 -4.97 9.68
C THR A 159 19.90 -5.75 8.42
N ASN A 160 21.20 -6.02 8.23
CA ASN A 160 21.70 -6.89 7.15
C ASN A 160 21.03 -8.27 7.16
N LEU A 161 20.84 -8.86 8.35
CA LEU A 161 20.24 -10.19 8.49
C LEU A 161 18.75 -10.18 8.10
N GLU A 162 18.02 -9.15 8.49
CA GLU A 162 16.61 -8.95 8.10
C GLU A 162 16.48 -8.80 6.58
N ALA A 163 17.33 -7.98 5.96
CA ALA A 163 17.36 -7.81 4.50
C ALA A 163 17.63 -9.13 3.78
N ALA A 164 18.68 -9.86 4.19
CA ALA A 164 19.04 -11.14 3.60
C ALA A 164 17.91 -12.18 3.72
N ASN A 165 17.31 -12.31 4.89
CA ASN A 165 16.22 -13.24 5.15
C ASN A 165 14.96 -12.90 4.33
N PHE A 166 14.60 -11.62 4.24
CA PHE A 166 13.43 -11.19 3.47
C PHE A 166 13.65 -11.38 1.96
N LEU A 167 14.77 -10.92 1.41
CA LEU A 167 15.04 -11.00 -0.03
C LEU A 167 15.19 -12.43 -0.54
N SER A 168 15.74 -13.34 0.28
CA SER A 168 15.81 -14.77 -0.02
C SER A 168 14.53 -15.54 0.30
N GLY A 169 13.64 -14.98 1.10
CA GLY A 169 12.34 -15.55 1.45
C GLY A 169 11.43 -15.66 0.23
N LYS A 170 10.36 -16.46 0.36
CA LYS A 170 9.39 -16.71 -0.73
C LYS A 170 8.02 -16.11 -0.46
N ALA A 171 7.82 -15.49 0.68
CA ALA A 171 6.51 -14.98 1.09
C ALA A 171 6.59 -13.50 1.47
N PHE A 172 5.59 -12.73 1.05
CA PHE A 172 5.38 -11.36 1.51
C PHE A 172 3.92 -10.95 1.35
N ILE A 173 3.51 -9.87 2.01
CA ILE A 173 2.17 -9.29 1.93
C ILE A 173 2.07 -8.46 0.64
N PRO A 174 1.28 -8.87 -0.37
CA PRO A 174 1.08 -8.07 -1.58
C PRO A 174 0.22 -6.84 -1.27
N ALA A 175 0.45 -5.74 -1.99
CA ALA A 175 -0.26 -4.47 -1.81
C ALA A 175 -0.39 -4.06 -0.32
N PRO A 176 0.73 -3.94 0.43
CA PRO A 176 0.72 -3.69 1.89
C PRO A 176 0.10 -2.34 2.26
N THR A 177 -0.13 -1.47 1.28
CA THR A 177 -0.87 -0.21 1.43
C THR A 177 -2.35 -0.45 1.71
N VAL A 178 -2.92 -1.54 1.19
CA VAL A 178 -4.34 -1.86 1.35
C VAL A 178 -4.56 -2.50 2.72
N ALA A 179 -4.81 -1.67 3.73
CA ALA A 179 -4.87 -2.12 5.11
C ALA A 179 -5.71 -1.18 5.98
N PHE A 180 -6.20 -1.69 7.10
CA PHE A 180 -6.72 -0.92 8.23
C PHE A 180 -5.82 -1.20 9.43
N ILE A 181 -5.06 -0.20 9.88
CA ILE A 181 -3.97 -0.38 10.84
C ILE A 181 -3.89 0.79 11.82
N PRO A 182 -3.24 0.62 12.98
CA PRO A 182 -2.97 1.74 13.88
C PRO A 182 -2.28 2.91 13.16
N VAL A 183 -2.73 4.13 13.43
CA VAL A 183 -2.14 5.37 12.87
C VAL A 183 -0.63 5.39 13.13
N GLN A 184 -0.20 5.00 14.32
CA GLN A 184 1.22 4.94 14.67
C GLN A 184 2.01 4.04 13.72
N TRP A 185 1.50 2.84 13.38
CA TRP A 185 2.19 1.95 12.43
C TRP A 185 2.35 2.61 11.07
N PHE A 186 1.26 3.20 10.57
CA PHE A 186 1.28 3.90 9.30
C PHE A 186 2.31 5.04 9.31
N VAL A 187 2.27 5.91 10.31
CA VAL A 187 3.18 7.07 10.42
C VAL A 187 4.64 6.63 10.45
N GLU A 188 4.98 5.61 11.22
CA GLU A 188 6.34 5.11 11.35
C GLU A 188 6.82 4.40 10.07
N ILE A 189 6.03 3.48 9.52
CA ILE A 189 6.37 2.76 8.28
C ILE A 189 6.56 3.75 7.11
N ILE A 190 5.64 4.69 6.94
CA ILE A 190 5.72 5.65 5.83
C ILE A 190 6.86 6.65 6.03
N HIS A 191 7.22 6.98 7.27
CA HIS A 191 8.44 7.75 7.56
C HIS A 191 9.69 7.03 7.08
N ASP A 192 9.84 5.77 7.44
CA ASP A 192 11.00 4.96 7.06
C ASP A 192 11.10 4.82 5.54
N LEU A 193 9.96 4.61 4.86
CA LEU A 193 9.92 4.55 3.40
C LEU A 193 10.32 5.87 2.74
N GLU A 194 9.84 7.02 3.25
CA GLU A 194 10.17 8.34 2.72
C GLU A 194 11.69 8.64 2.89
N LEU A 195 12.25 8.27 4.05
CA LEU A 195 13.68 8.40 4.33
C LEU A 195 14.52 7.59 3.33
N VAL A 196 14.22 6.31 3.18
CA VAL A 196 14.96 5.39 2.29
C VAL A 196 14.78 5.78 0.82
N ALA A 197 13.55 6.07 0.39
CA ALA A 197 13.26 6.47 -0.99
C ALA A 197 13.99 7.77 -1.36
N SER A 198 14.04 8.76 -0.46
CA SER A 198 14.77 10.02 -0.66
C SER A 198 16.28 9.80 -0.79
N ARG A 199 16.85 8.89 0.01
CA ARG A 199 18.26 8.52 -0.08
C ARG A 199 18.54 7.80 -1.40
N TYR A 200 17.74 6.79 -1.74
CA TYR A 200 17.88 6.04 -2.97
C TYR A 200 17.78 6.94 -4.20
N TYR A 201 16.81 7.84 -4.23
CA TYR A 201 16.65 8.79 -5.33
C TYR A 201 17.92 9.64 -5.55
N ARG A 202 18.52 10.13 -4.50
CA ARG A 202 19.72 10.99 -4.59
C ARG A 202 20.98 10.25 -5.04
N HIS A 203 21.11 8.97 -4.70
CA HIS A 203 22.37 8.25 -4.87
C HIS A 203 22.34 7.16 -5.94
N HIS A 204 21.18 6.57 -6.21
CA HIS A 204 21.09 5.32 -6.97
C HIS A 204 20.05 5.34 -8.07
N TYR A 205 19.12 6.30 -8.05
CA TYR A 205 18.05 6.36 -9.05
C TYR A 205 18.61 6.54 -10.45
N VAL A 206 18.08 5.73 -11.38
CA VAL A 206 18.35 5.83 -12.81
C VAL A 206 17.00 5.94 -13.52
N TYR A 207 16.83 7.03 -14.26
CA TYR A 207 15.64 7.21 -15.08
C TYR A 207 15.46 6.07 -16.08
N ARG A 208 14.24 5.61 -16.23
CA ARG A 208 13.82 4.60 -17.21
C ARG A 208 12.53 5.02 -17.86
N GLU A 209 12.31 4.51 -19.08
CA GLU A 209 11.08 4.79 -19.79
C GLU A 209 9.92 3.91 -19.30
N GLY A 210 8.71 4.47 -19.34
CA GLY A 210 7.45 3.76 -19.10
C GLY A 210 7.34 3.17 -17.70
N TYR A 211 6.84 1.94 -17.59
CA TYR A 211 6.53 1.28 -16.32
C TYR A 211 7.77 1.03 -15.45
N ALA A 212 8.93 0.85 -16.06
CA ALA A 212 10.19 0.62 -15.34
C ALA A 212 10.68 1.84 -14.53
N ASP A 213 10.18 3.07 -14.83
CA ASP A 213 10.51 4.26 -14.05
C ASP A 213 9.93 4.21 -12.62
N ARG A 214 8.90 3.39 -12.41
CA ARG A 214 8.27 3.16 -11.10
C ARG A 214 9.09 2.24 -10.16
N SER A 215 10.36 2.01 -10.45
CA SER A 215 11.21 1.11 -9.66
C SER A 215 11.25 1.43 -8.16
N ILE A 216 11.26 2.72 -7.79
CA ILE A 216 11.24 3.12 -6.37
C ILE A 216 9.91 2.73 -5.71
N ALA A 217 8.77 2.92 -6.38
CA ALA A 217 7.46 2.51 -5.85
C ALA A 217 7.43 1.00 -5.56
N PHE A 218 7.98 0.18 -6.47
CA PHE A 218 8.05 -1.27 -6.26
C PHE A 218 9.01 -1.68 -5.15
N CYS A 219 10.12 -0.95 -4.97
CA CYS A 219 11.01 -1.13 -3.83
C CYS A 219 10.32 -0.77 -2.51
N CYS A 220 9.61 0.37 -2.48
CA CYS A 220 8.80 0.79 -1.33
C CYS A 220 7.76 -0.28 -0.96
N GLU A 221 7.06 -0.86 -1.94
CA GLU A 221 6.07 -1.92 -1.69
C GLU A 221 6.71 -3.13 -0.98
N ARG A 222 7.90 -3.56 -1.39
CA ARG A 222 8.62 -4.69 -0.76
C ARG A 222 9.08 -4.35 0.65
N LEU A 223 9.66 -3.16 0.87
CA LEU A 223 10.10 -2.74 2.19
C LEU A 223 8.89 -2.52 3.12
N GLN A 224 7.79 -1.94 2.64
CA GLN A 224 6.56 -1.79 3.40
C GLN A 224 5.99 -3.16 3.82
N ALA A 225 5.98 -4.14 2.92
CA ALA A 225 5.52 -5.50 3.23
C ALA A 225 6.35 -6.12 4.37
N PHE A 226 7.67 -5.93 4.35
CA PHE A 226 8.56 -6.37 5.43
C PHE A 226 8.27 -5.66 6.75
N LEU A 227 8.20 -4.32 6.73
CA LEU A 227 7.95 -3.52 7.95
C LEU A 227 6.57 -3.83 8.54
N LEU A 228 5.55 -3.98 7.72
CA LEU A 228 4.20 -4.37 8.15
C LEU A 228 4.22 -5.76 8.81
N ALA A 229 4.91 -6.73 8.21
CA ALA A 229 5.05 -8.07 8.78
C ALA A 229 5.75 -8.04 10.16
N LYS A 230 6.76 -7.18 10.36
CA LYS A 230 7.38 -6.96 11.69
C LYS A 230 6.37 -6.43 12.72
N ARG A 231 5.52 -5.47 12.33
CA ARG A 231 4.48 -4.92 13.22
C ARG A 231 3.45 -5.97 13.60
N ILE A 232 3.01 -6.78 12.64
CA ILE A 232 2.08 -7.89 12.86
C ILE A 232 2.68 -8.91 13.84
N ALA A 233 3.94 -9.28 13.64
CA ALA A 233 4.63 -10.22 14.52
C ALA A 233 4.76 -9.71 15.96
N ALA A 234 5.06 -8.42 16.13
CA ALA A 234 5.17 -7.78 17.44
C ALA A 234 3.79 -7.59 18.13
N TRP A 235 2.73 -7.36 17.36
CA TRP A 235 1.36 -7.21 17.87
C TRP A 235 0.72 -8.54 18.30
N GLY A 236 1.09 -9.63 17.62
CA GLY A 236 0.50 -10.95 17.72
C GLY A 236 -0.33 -11.29 16.48
N GLN A 237 0.07 -12.31 15.75
CA GLN A 237 -0.59 -12.71 14.49
C GLN A 237 -2.07 -13.08 14.67
N ASP A 238 -2.42 -13.66 15.82
CA ASP A 238 -3.78 -14.01 16.23
C ASP A 238 -4.69 -12.82 16.50
N LYS A 239 -4.10 -11.62 16.68
CA LYS A 239 -4.80 -10.35 16.92
C LYS A 239 -4.95 -9.49 15.65
N VAL A 240 -4.66 -10.05 14.49
CA VAL A 240 -4.73 -9.36 13.20
C VAL A 240 -5.60 -10.16 12.24
N ILE A 241 -6.59 -9.50 11.66
CA ILE A 241 -7.42 -10.10 10.61
C ILE A 241 -6.63 -10.08 9.31
N GLN A 242 -6.26 -11.25 8.80
CA GLN A 242 -5.59 -11.42 7.53
C GLN A 242 -6.57 -12.00 6.51
N ARG A 243 -6.74 -11.35 5.36
CA ARG A 243 -7.70 -11.76 4.31
C ARG A 243 -7.08 -11.66 2.92
N PRO A 244 -7.48 -12.54 1.99
CA PRO A 244 -7.19 -12.33 0.57
C PRO A 244 -7.69 -10.96 0.11
N LEU A 245 -6.96 -10.34 -0.81
CA LEU A 245 -7.42 -9.10 -1.44
C LEU A 245 -8.68 -9.35 -2.27
N VAL A 246 -9.56 -8.37 -2.29
CA VAL A 246 -10.65 -8.27 -3.26
C VAL A 246 -10.18 -7.34 -4.39
N LEU A 247 -10.24 -7.84 -5.62
CA LEU A 247 -9.92 -7.11 -6.85
C LEU A 247 -11.20 -6.82 -7.61
N LEU A 248 -11.50 -5.55 -7.87
CA LEU A 248 -12.63 -5.16 -8.71
C LEU A 248 -12.22 -5.11 -10.18
N GLY A 249 -13.08 -5.65 -11.05
CA GLY A 249 -12.95 -5.59 -12.49
C GLY A 249 -14.25 -5.93 -13.19
N ASP A 250 -14.42 -5.42 -14.42
CA ASP A 250 -15.60 -5.66 -15.24
C ASP A 250 -15.63 -7.08 -15.85
N THR A 251 -14.46 -7.73 -15.85
CA THR A 251 -14.33 -9.12 -16.35
C THR A 251 -13.77 -10.00 -15.24
N TYR A 252 -14.47 -11.09 -14.96
CA TYR A 252 -13.90 -12.18 -14.17
C TYR A 252 -12.79 -12.85 -14.98
N PRO A 253 -11.67 -13.27 -14.37
CA PRO A 253 -10.78 -14.20 -15.04
C PRO A 253 -11.63 -15.40 -15.45
N ASN A 254 -11.51 -15.84 -16.70
CA ASN A 254 -12.19 -17.04 -17.18
C ASN A 254 -11.79 -18.19 -16.25
N LEU A 255 -12.77 -18.69 -15.49
CA LEU A 255 -12.64 -19.85 -14.60
C LEU A 255 -12.52 -21.10 -15.43
#